data_51e3cf7fba919b86fa8c7433760d2483
#
_entry.id   51e3cf7fba919b86fa8c7433760d2483
#
_cell.length_a   1.000
_cell.length_b   1.000
_cell.length_c   1.000
_cell.angle_alpha   90.00
_cell.angle_beta   90.00
_cell.angle_gamma   90.00
#
_symmetry.space_group_name_H-M   'P 1'
#
loop_
_entity.id
_entity.type
_entity.pdbx_description
1 polymer ?
#
loop_
_entity_poly.entity_id
_entity_poly.type
_entity_poly.pdbx_seq_one_letter_code
_entity_poly.pdbx_strand_id
1 'polypeptide(L)'
;MKKRFYMFPIILLMMAIFTACDPDNNQEFPGNGTVTGSYEVKSDIQFPMSLFLTGIPEEYAAFKEPLASMVAMRESALAQELGKAEINLGFRKITYLYPSCGVKGDSITLSAVAFWLGYFDNGVWNDLKPENICLMEHYTITSDAETPSNAFALEMFITGNTLTIMPDYIGYGITKEKPHPYLNHDICAINSIDALTYGYDLFNDSSKYGMSPEWKLYLAGASQGAGNAVAVHKYLDTHPDLATKWNFASTNCSSGPYSPVVTIDKYLADGKVAYPVVFPLVMKTMFDSDPDIMKSFTEEMAYSQNYLAVKDEIDRMIAGKEHNTAAINQLFIEKVRKTVDANLADGEIYLTDILSPAMLDKESPICKALYQCLEKNDLTKGWTPVHPMKLHYSSQDMVVPQENSLAILEAFGEDIVTLEHASFPADHTTTCSLWMVDLFSKGF
;
A
#
# COMPACT_ATOMS: atom_id res chain seq x y z
N MET A 1 -15.51 27.62 18.86
CA MET A 1 -15.79 26.23 18.46
C MET A 1 -15.14 26.02 17.10
N LYS A 2 -13.91 25.53 17.08
CA LYS A 2 -13.21 25.20 15.84
C LYS A 2 -13.54 23.73 15.51
N LYS A 3 -14.35 23.49 14.48
CA LYS A 3 -14.56 22.16 13.93
C LYS A 3 -13.24 21.71 13.32
N ARG A 4 -12.55 20.79 13.99
CA ARG A 4 -11.43 20.06 13.41
C ARG A 4 -12.01 19.05 12.43
N PHE A 5 -11.66 19.18 11.17
CA PHE A 5 -11.98 18.21 10.13
C PHE A 5 -11.14 16.96 10.36
N TYR A 6 -11.77 15.87 10.77
CA TYR A 6 -11.19 14.55 10.72
C TYR A 6 -11.36 14.01 9.30
N MET A 7 -10.28 13.98 8.56
CA MET A 7 -10.23 13.28 7.26
C MET A 7 -9.91 11.78 7.49
N PHE A 8 -10.74 11.11 8.21
CA PHE A 8 -10.87 9.66 8.23
C PHE A 8 -12.33 9.38 7.92
N PRO A 9 -12.73 8.88 6.83
CA PRO A 9 -12.56 7.65 6.09
C PRO A 9 -12.91 7.75 4.59
N ILE A 10 -12.01 8.14 3.72
CA ILE A 10 -12.26 8.12 2.26
C ILE A 10 -12.37 6.69 1.71
N ILE A 11 -11.86 5.71 2.48
CA ILE A 11 -11.61 4.36 1.99
C ILE A 11 -12.74 3.37 2.32
N LEU A 12 -13.72 3.75 3.16
CA LEU A 12 -14.60 2.76 3.80
C LEU A 12 -15.98 2.57 3.17
N LEU A 13 -16.35 3.19 2.08
CA LEU A 13 -17.75 3.10 1.61
C LEU A 13 -17.93 2.85 0.10
N MET A 14 -17.10 2.00 -0.48
CA MET A 14 -17.47 1.33 -1.73
C MET A 14 -17.72 -0.18 -1.53
N MET A 15 -18.20 -0.55 -0.36
CA MET A 15 -18.70 -1.88 -0.09
C MET A 15 -20.19 -1.92 -0.41
N ALA A 16 -20.55 -2.38 -1.49
CA ALA A 16 -21.80 -3.10 -1.79
C ALA A 16 -22.14 -2.95 -3.26
N ILE A 17 -21.57 -3.78 -4.06
CA ILE A 17 -22.21 -4.34 -5.24
C ILE A 17 -21.19 -5.33 -5.85
N PHE A 18 -21.58 -6.58 -5.87
CA PHE A 18 -20.95 -7.76 -6.48
C PHE A 18 -20.29 -8.76 -5.51
N THR A 19 -21.15 -9.56 -4.90
CA THR A 19 -20.79 -10.91 -4.44
C THR A 19 -20.96 -11.89 -5.58
N ALA A 20 -19.87 -12.42 -6.08
CA ALA A 20 -19.83 -13.71 -6.74
C ALA A 20 -18.38 -14.21 -6.80
N CYS A 21 -17.96 -14.96 -5.82
CA CYS A 21 -16.78 -15.82 -5.93
C CYS A 21 -17.11 -17.17 -5.33
N ASP A 22 -16.90 -18.20 -6.12
CA ASP A 22 -16.97 -19.60 -5.72
C ASP A 22 -15.62 -20.02 -5.12
N PRO A 23 -15.56 -20.66 -3.93
CA PRO A 23 -14.32 -20.84 -3.18
C PRO A 23 -13.52 -22.13 -3.47
N ASP A 24 -13.83 -22.91 -4.48
CA ASP A 24 -13.18 -24.22 -4.67
C ASP A 24 -12.34 -24.30 -5.96
N ASN A 25 -11.04 -24.00 -5.85
CA ASN A 25 -10.03 -24.66 -6.67
C ASN A 25 -8.62 -24.54 -6.06
N ASN A 26 -8.22 -25.55 -5.28
CA ASN A 26 -6.85 -25.76 -4.84
C ASN A 26 -6.06 -26.45 -5.96
N GLN A 27 -5.17 -25.72 -6.64
CA GLN A 27 -4.09 -26.35 -7.44
C GLN A 27 -2.77 -26.17 -6.71
N GLU A 28 -2.12 -27.33 -6.39
CA GLU A 28 -0.75 -27.38 -5.86
C GLU A 28 0.28 -27.14 -6.99
N PHE A 29 1.26 -26.27 -6.73
CA PHE A 29 2.38 -26.02 -7.63
C PHE A 29 3.65 -26.72 -7.13
N PRO A 30 4.47 -27.32 -8.00
CA PRO A 30 5.70 -28.01 -7.57
C PRO A 30 6.82 -27.01 -7.24
N GLY A 31 7.42 -27.16 -6.06
CA GLY A 31 8.57 -26.38 -5.60
C GLY A 31 9.85 -26.67 -6.38
N ASN A 32 10.47 -25.62 -6.88
CA ASN A 32 11.91 -25.38 -6.97
C ASN A 32 12.18 -24.08 -7.72
N GLY A 33 12.50 -23.01 -7.02
CA GLY A 33 13.39 -21.92 -7.41
C GLY A 33 12.98 -20.98 -8.55
N THR A 34 12.08 -21.35 -9.43
CA THR A 34 11.41 -20.50 -10.43
C THR A 34 9.95 -20.88 -10.43
N VAL A 35 9.11 -20.00 -9.95
CA VAL A 35 7.65 -20.20 -10.02
C VAL A 35 7.26 -20.07 -11.49
N THR A 36 7.00 -21.21 -12.15
CA THR A 36 6.49 -21.25 -13.52
C THR A 36 5.01 -21.56 -13.48
N GLY A 37 4.21 -20.67 -14.01
CA GLY A 37 2.76 -20.82 -14.10
C GLY A 37 2.17 -19.81 -15.07
N SER A 38 0.85 -19.86 -15.27
CA SER A 38 0.10 -18.82 -15.96
C SER A 38 -0.79 -18.10 -14.97
N TYR A 39 -1.18 -16.86 -15.27
CA TYR A 39 -2.22 -16.17 -14.51
C TYR A 39 -3.60 -16.81 -14.74
N GLU A 40 -4.51 -16.59 -13.81
CA GLU A 40 -5.92 -16.97 -13.90
C GLU A 40 -6.81 -15.75 -13.70
N VAL A 41 -7.70 -15.44 -14.64
CA VAL A 41 -8.65 -14.33 -14.52
C VAL A 41 -9.80 -14.74 -13.61
N LYS A 42 -10.04 -13.94 -12.56
CA LYS A 42 -11.18 -14.12 -11.64
C LYS A 42 -12.37 -13.22 -11.97
N SER A 43 -12.10 -11.99 -12.40
CA SER A 43 -13.14 -11.05 -12.84
C SER A 43 -12.59 -10.10 -13.89
N ASP A 44 -13.46 -9.68 -14.80
CA ASP A 44 -13.17 -8.66 -15.82
C ASP A 44 -14.38 -7.73 -15.90
N ILE A 45 -14.23 -6.53 -15.41
CA ILE A 45 -15.32 -5.55 -15.33
C ILE A 45 -14.95 -4.25 -16.00
N GLN A 46 -15.92 -3.69 -16.70
CA GLN A 46 -15.82 -2.38 -17.33
C GLN A 46 -16.91 -1.49 -16.73
N PHE A 47 -16.54 -0.31 -16.27
CA PHE A 47 -17.50 0.58 -15.65
C PHE A 47 -17.21 2.03 -15.99
N PRO A 48 -18.25 2.88 -16.15
CA PRO A 48 -18.07 4.29 -16.46
C PRO A 48 -17.55 5.05 -15.25
N MET A 49 -16.69 6.04 -15.48
CA MET A 49 -16.13 6.89 -14.44
C MET A 49 -17.21 7.67 -13.68
N SER A 50 -18.35 7.95 -14.32
CA SER A 50 -19.51 8.56 -13.66
C SER A 50 -20.05 7.73 -12.50
N LEU A 51 -19.96 6.39 -12.57
CA LEU A 51 -20.37 5.51 -11.48
C LEU A 51 -19.47 5.70 -10.25
N PHE A 52 -18.17 5.85 -10.46
CA PHE A 52 -17.22 6.19 -9.40
C PHE A 52 -17.56 7.52 -8.74
N LEU A 53 -17.81 8.56 -9.55
CA LEU A 53 -18.17 9.89 -9.05
C LEU A 53 -19.46 9.87 -8.21
N THR A 54 -20.43 9.03 -8.54
CA THR A 54 -21.66 8.89 -7.73
C THR A 54 -21.41 8.20 -6.39
N GLY A 55 -20.40 7.34 -6.32
CA GLY A 55 -20.00 6.62 -5.10
C GLY A 55 -19.18 7.45 -4.11
N ILE A 56 -18.74 8.67 -4.48
CA ILE A 56 -18.01 9.56 -3.56
C ILE A 56 -18.94 9.97 -2.42
N PRO A 57 -18.58 9.68 -1.14
CA PRO A 57 -19.40 10.03 0.01
C PRO A 57 -19.63 11.54 0.15
N GLU A 58 -20.75 11.91 0.77
CA GLU A 58 -21.17 13.32 0.93
C GLU A 58 -20.15 14.16 1.72
N GLU A 59 -19.43 13.56 2.65
CA GLU A 59 -18.35 14.20 3.41
C GLU A 59 -17.18 14.67 2.53
N TYR A 60 -17.08 14.13 1.29
CA TYR A 60 -16.09 14.49 0.26
C TYR A 60 -16.71 15.21 -0.92
N ALA A 61 -17.92 15.73 -0.78
CA ALA A 61 -18.63 16.46 -1.84
C ALA A 61 -17.78 17.61 -2.44
N ALA A 62 -16.90 18.22 -1.64
CA ALA A 62 -15.99 19.27 -2.10
C ALA A 62 -15.02 18.80 -3.21
N PHE A 63 -14.70 17.51 -3.28
CA PHE A 63 -13.84 16.95 -4.34
C PHE A 63 -14.64 16.44 -5.53
N LYS A 64 -15.92 16.16 -5.37
CA LYS A 64 -16.78 15.56 -6.38
C LYS A 64 -16.93 16.44 -7.62
N GLU A 65 -17.27 17.72 -7.43
CA GLU A 65 -17.45 18.68 -8.52
C GLU A 65 -16.15 18.95 -9.31
N PRO A 66 -14.99 19.21 -8.67
CA PRO A 66 -13.73 19.32 -9.39
C PRO A 66 -13.38 18.07 -10.19
N LEU A 67 -13.51 16.88 -9.63
CA LEU A 67 -13.26 15.61 -10.31
C LEU A 67 -14.23 15.41 -11.49
N ALA A 68 -15.52 15.66 -11.29
CA ALA A 68 -16.52 15.56 -12.36
C ALA A 68 -16.21 16.52 -13.52
N SER A 69 -15.79 17.74 -13.21
CA SER A 69 -15.38 18.72 -14.20
C SER A 69 -14.15 18.28 -15.00
N MET A 70 -13.15 17.73 -14.33
CA MET A 70 -11.95 17.18 -14.97
C MET A 70 -12.29 15.99 -15.88
N VAL A 71 -13.15 15.07 -15.43
CA VAL A 71 -13.64 13.96 -16.24
C VAL A 71 -14.34 14.46 -17.48
N ALA A 72 -15.29 15.40 -17.35
CA ALA A 72 -16.01 15.97 -18.47
C ALA A 72 -15.09 16.68 -19.49
N MET A 73 -14.08 17.40 -19.01
CA MET A 73 -13.08 18.03 -19.89
C MET A 73 -12.29 16.96 -20.67
N ARG A 74 -11.90 15.88 -20.01
CA ARG A 74 -11.14 14.80 -20.63
C ARG A 74 -11.98 14.01 -21.64
N GLU A 75 -13.26 13.74 -21.31
CA GLU A 75 -14.24 13.14 -22.23
C GLU A 75 -14.42 14.00 -23.49
N SER A 76 -14.60 15.32 -23.32
CA SER A 76 -14.74 16.25 -24.44
C SER A 76 -13.50 16.29 -25.34
N ALA A 77 -12.30 16.36 -24.74
CA ALA A 77 -11.04 16.37 -25.49
C ALA A 77 -10.84 15.07 -26.28
N LEU A 78 -11.05 13.93 -25.63
CA LEU A 78 -10.90 12.60 -26.23
C LEU A 78 -11.98 12.37 -27.32
N ALA A 79 -13.22 12.80 -27.12
CA ALA A 79 -14.27 12.73 -28.13
C ALA A 79 -13.88 13.51 -29.39
N GLN A 80 -13.32 14.72 -29.23
CA GLN A 80 -12.82 15.52 -30.35
C GLN A 80 -11.66 14.81 -31.08
N GLU A 81 -10.70 14.28 -30.34
CA GLU A 81 -9.55 13.55 -30.91
C GLU A 81 -9.99 12.32 -31.71
N LEU A 82 -10.97 11.58 -31.19
CA LEU A 82 -11.51 10.38 -31.83
C LEU A 82 -12.55 10.66 -32.93
N GLY A 83 -12.93 11.94 -33.15
CA GLY A 83 -13.97 12.31 -34.09
C GLY A 83 -15.36 11.78 -33.72
N LYS A 84 -15.65 11.66 -32.41
CA LYS A 84 -16.91 11.19 -31.85
C LYS A 84 -17.76 12.36 -31.37
N ALA A 85 -19.08 12.18 -31.37
CA ALA A 85 -19.98 13.21 -30.84
C ALA A 85 -19.93 13.28 -29.31
N GLU A 86 -19.86 12.11 -28.66
CA GLU A 86 -19.83 11.94 -27.22
C GLU A 86 -19.20 10.59 -26.87
N ILE A 87 -18.50 10.56 -25.76
CA ILE A 87 -17.97 9.34 -25.14
C ILE A 87 -18.16 9.42 -23.64
N ASN A 88 -18.15 8.28 -22.96
CA ASN A 88 -18.08 8.20 -21.49
C ASN A 88 -16.79 7.50 -21.10
N LEU A 89 -15.89 8.20 -20.44
CA LEU A 89 -14.69 7.60 -19.87
C LEU A 89 -15.05 6.51 -18.85
N GLY A 90 -14.25 5.51 -18.80
CA GLY A 90 -14.42 4.41 -17.88
C GLY A 90 -13.11 3.68 -17.62
N PHE A 91 -13.25 2.64 -16.84
CA PHE A 91 -12.15 1.78 -16.44
C PHE A 91 -12.47 0.33 -16.78
N ARG A 92 -11.43 -0.42 -17.15
CA ARG A 92 -11.44 -1.86 -17.10
C ARG A 92 -10.58 -2.31 -15.95
N LYS A 93 -11.14 -3.12 -15.06
CA LYS A 93 -10.48 -3.74 -13.92
C LYS A 93 -10.54 -5.25 -14.08
N ILE A 94 -9.39 -5.89 -14.16
CA ILE A 94 -9.28 -7.36 -14.19
C ILE A 94 -8.61 -7.82 -12.91
N THR A 95 -9.31 -8.63 -12.11
CA THR A 95 -8.71 -9.34 -10.98
C THR A 95 -8.15 -10.67 -11.49
N TYR A 96 -6.91 -10.96 -11.13
CA TYR A 96 -6.22 -12.17 -11.54
C TYR A 96 -5.43 -12.80 -10.40
N LEU A 97 -5.24 -14.11 -10.51
CA LEU A 97 -4.34 -14.88 -9.68
C LEU A 97 -3.02 -15.09 -10.41
N TYR A 98 -1.95 -15.11 -9.65
CA TYR A 98 -0.60 -15.33 -10.19
C TYR A 98 0.26 -16.15 -9.21
N PRO A 99 1.16 -17.00 -9.72
CA PRO A 99 2.09 -17.73 -8.89
C PRO A 99 3.22 -16.80 -8.41
N SER A 100 3.64 -17.00 -7.16
CA SER A 100 4.73 -16.25 -6.54
C SER A 100 5.40 -17.05 -5.43
N CYS A 101 6.25 -16.41 -4.62
CA CYS A 101 7.02 -17.00 -3.53
C CYS A 101 6.42 -16.59 -2.17
N GLY A 102 6.26 -17.55 -1.27
CA GLY A 102 5.89 -17.32 0.13
C GLY A 102 7.10 -16.93 0.99
N VAL A 103 6.85 -16.47 2.22
CA VAL A 103 7.87 -15.99 3.16
C VAL A 103 8.97 -17.03 3.42
N LYS A 104 8.65 -18.32 3.33
CA LYS A 104 9.60 -19.43 3.54
C LYS A 104 10.19 -19.99 2.25
N GLY A 105 10.02 -19.28 1.12
CA GLY A 105 10.48 -19.75 -0.19
C GLY A 105 9.57 -20.83 -0.81
N ASP A 106 8.42 -21.12 -0.23
CA ASP A 106 7.40 -22.00 -0.76
C ASP A 106 6.66 -21.35 -1.92
N SER A 107 6.13 -22.15 -2.84
CA SER A 107 5.26 -21.64 -3.89
C SER A 107 3.91 -21.24 -3.32
N ILE A 108 3.39 -20.09 -3.73
CA ILE A 108 2.11 -19.53 -3.32
C ILE A 108 1.39 -18.92 -4.51
N THR A 109 0.05 -18.99 -4.50
CA THR A 109 -0.78 -18.23 -5.43
C THR A 109 -1.26 -16.96 -4.75
N LEU A 110 -1.07 -15.82 -5.41
CA LEU A 110 -1.49 -14.50 -4.94
C LEU A 110 -2.53 -13.90 -5.88
N SER A 111 -3.18 -12.82 -5.44
CA SER A 111 -4.11 -12.05 -6.25
C SER A 111 -3.64 -10.61 -6.45
N ALA A 112 -4.02 -10.05 -7.58
CA ALA A 112 -3.79 -8.65 -7.93
C ALA A 112 -4.85 -8.15 -8.89
N VAL A 113 -4.85 -6.85 -9.16
CA VAL A 113 -5.64 -6.25 -10.22
C VAL A 113 -4.76 -5.60 -11.27
N ALA A 114 -5.18 -5.74 -12.54
CA ALA A 114 -4.72 -4.93 -13.65
C ALA A 114 -5.84 -3.95 -14.02
N PHE A 115 -5.49 -2.70 -14.21
CA PHE A 115 -6.45 -1.63 -14.35
C PHE A 115 -5.98 -0.60 -15.37
N TRP A 116 -6.87 -0.19 -16.31
CA TRP A 116 -6.57 0.83 -17.32
C TRP A 116 -7.79 1.58 -17.79
N LEU A 117 -7.56 2.70 -18.42
CA LEU A 117 -8.60 3.55 -18.98
C LEU A 117 -9.15 3.00 -20.28
N GLY A 118 -10.40 3.32 -20.52
CA GLY A 118 -11.09 3.17 -21.78
C GLY A 118 -12.30 4.10 -21.84
N TYR A 119 -13.17 3.88 -22.81
CA TYR A 119 -14.39 4.65 -22.95
C TYR A 119 -15.52 3.82 -23.50
N PHE A 120 -16.74 4.24 -23.22
CA PHE A 120 -17.94 3.74 -23.85
C PHE A 120 -18.36 4.66 -24.99
N ASP A 121 -18.53 4.06 -26.19
CA ASP A 121 -19.14 4.70 -27.35
C ASP A 121 -20.47 3.98 -27.63
N ASN A 122 -21.59 4.67 -27.45
CA ASN A 122 -22.93 4.08 -27.58
C ASN A 122 -23.11 2.79 -26.75
N GLY A 123 -22.54 2.77 -25.53
CA GLY A 123 -22.59 1.63 -24.62
C GLY A 123 -21.61 0.48 -24.94
N VAL A 124 -20.79 0.62 -25.96
CA VAL A 124 -19.75 -0.36 -26.33
C VAL A 124 -18.41 0.10 -25.76
N TRP A 125 -17.75 -0.78 -25.02
CA TRP A 125 -16.43 -0.56 -24.46
C TRP A 125 -15.34 -0.50 -25.53
N ASN A 126 -14.42 0.42 -25.36
CA ASN A 126 -13.20 0.56 -26.17
C ASN A 126 -12.02 0.84 -25.22
N ASP A 127 -10.99 0.01 -25.28
CA ASP A 127 -9.75 0.28 -24.54
C ASP A 127 -9.07 1.55 -25.06
N LEU A 128 -8.48 2.32 -24.16
CA LEU A 128 -7.44 3.29 -24.50
C LEU A 128 -6.08 2.60 -24.45
N LYS A 129 -5.15 3.09 -25.24
CA LYS A 129 -3.78 2.60 -25.26
C LYS A 129 -3.02 3.25 -24.10
N PRO A 130 -2.57 2.48 -23.07
CA PRO A 130 -1.79 3.04 -22.00
C PRO A 130 -0.44 3.59 -22.49
N GLU A 131 -0.03 4.69 -21.92
CA GLU A 131 1.24 5.34 -22.24
C GLU A 131 2.39 4.79 -21.41
N ASN A 132 2.11 4.41 -20.17
CA ASN A 132 3.07 3.92 -19.19
C ASN A 132 2.48 2.78 -18.36
N ILE A 133 3.32 2.19 -17.51
CA ILE A 133 2.92 1.21 -16.49
C ILE A 133 3.18 1.85 -15.12
N CYS A 134 2.23 1.66 -14.20
CA CYS A 134 2.40 1.97 -12.79
C CYS A 134 2.24 0.70 -11.96
N LEU A 135 3.25 0.32 -11.20
CA LEU A 135 3.10 -0.63 -10.11
C LEU A 135 2.77 0.19 -8.86
N MET A 136 1.52 0.08 -8.41
CA MET A 136 0.98 0.85 -7.30
C MET A 136 0.83 -0.04 -6.07
N GLU A 137 1.55 0.33 -5.02
CA GLU A 137 1.56 -0.37 -3.74
C GLU A 137 0.57 0.28 -2.77
N HIS A 138 -0.40 -0.50 -2.26
CA HIS A 138 -1.43 0.05 -1.37
C HIS A 138 -0.93 0.27 0.07
N TYR A 139 -1.57 1.21 0.78
CA TYR A 139 -1.30 1.52 2.18
C TYR A 139 -1.70 0.37 3.12
N THR A 140 -1.45 0.54 4.45
CA THR A 140 -1.79 -0.45 5.47
C THR A 140 -3.30 -0.69 5.55
N ILE A 141 -3.71 -1.93 5.30
CA ILE A 141 -5.07 -2.41 5.48
C ILE A 141 -5.09 -3.53 6.52
N THR A 142 -6.24 -3.80 7.13
CA THR A 142 -6.49 -4.95 8.00
C THR A 142 -7.82 -5.64 7.68
N SER A 143 -8.55 -5.13 6.70
CA SER A 143 -9.76 -5.75 6.17
C SER A 143 -9.52 -6.24 4.73
N ASP A 144 -9.97 -7.45 4.43
CA ASP A 144 -9.91 -8.01 3.07
C ASP A 144 -10.80 -7.23 2.09
N ALA A 145 -11.82 -6.56 2.62
CA ALA A 145 -12.68 -5.70 1.82
C ALA A 145 -11.99 -4.42 1.29
N GLU A 146 -10.82 -4.06 1.84
CA GLU A 146 -10.02 -2.91 1.42
C GLU A 146 -8.98 -3.27 0.34
N THR A 147 -8.85 -4.57 -0.01
CA THR A 147 -7.87 -5.02 -1.03
C THR A 147 -8.19 -4.45 -2.41
N PRO A 148 -7.18 -4.24 -3.26
CA PRO A 148 -7.40 -3.86 -4.67
C PRO A 148 -8.36 -4.78 -5.42
N SER A 149 -8.34 -6.08 -5.13
CA SER A 149 -9.26 -7.05 -5.74
C SER A 149 -10.72 -6.80 -5.37
N ASN A 150 -11.00 -6.45 -4.10
CA ASN A 150 -12.35 -6.31 -3.57
C ASN A 150 -12.89 -4.87 -3.59
N ALA A 151 -12.02 -3.87 -3.59
CA ALA A 151 -12.38 -2.45 -3.57
C ALA A 151 -12.09 -1.75 -4.90
N PHE A 152 -12.64 -0.55 -5.05
CA PHE A 152 -12.15 0.45 -5.99
C PHE A 152 -11.31 1.45 -5.20
N ALA A 153 -10.03 1.18 -5.09
CA ALA A 153 -9.12 2.07 -4.38
C ALA A 153 -8.93 3.38 -5.16
N LEU A 154 -8.83 4.50 -4.44
CA LEU A 154 -8.64 5.81 -5.05
C LEU A 154 -7.34 5.87 -5.88
N GLU A 155 -6.32 5.14 -5.45
CA GLU A 155 -5.04 4.99 -6.13
C GLU A 155 -5.17 4.51 -7.58
N MET A 156 -6.21 3.74 -7.90
CA MET A 156 -6.48 3.29 -9.27
C MET A 156 -6.76 4.44 -10.23
N PHE A 157 -7.24 5.58 -9.73
CA PHE A 157 -7.69 6.71 -10.56
C PHE A 157 -6.63 7.78 -10.76
N ILE A 158 -5.62 7.82 -9.91
CA ILE A 158 -4.63 8.91 -9.90
C ILE A 158 -3.51 8.74 -10.94
N THR A 159 -3.36 7.55 -11.50
CA THR A 159 -2.23 7.22 -12.39
C THR A 159 -2.45 7.66 -13.85
N GLY A 160 -3.60 8.23 -14.17
CA GLY A 160 -3.90 8.72 -15.51
C GLY A 160 -4.03 7.61 -16.57
N ASN A 161 -3.45 7.82 -17.76
CA ASN A 161 -3.50 6.84 -18.85
C ASN A 161 -2.36 5.82 -18.72
N THR A 162 -2.36 5.06 -17.62
CA THR A 162 -1.39 3.98 -17.36
C THR A 162 -2.07 2.63 -17.29
N LEU A 163 -1.30 1.58 -17.57
CA LEU A 163 -1.62 0.24 -17.08
C LEU A 163 -1.19 0.20 -15.61
N THR A 164 -2.13 0.22 -14.69
CA THR A 164 -1.85 0.17 -13.26
C THR A 164 -2.01 -1.25 -12.75
N ILE A 165 -0.99 -1.77 -12.09
CA ILE A 165 -0.98 -3.09 -11.45
C ILE A 165 -0.95 -2.86 -9.93
N MET A 166 -1.84 -3.51 -9.19
CA MET A 166 -1.93 -3.42 -7.72
C MET A 166 -2.03 -4.82 -7.12
N PRO A 167 -0.99 -5.32 -6.43
CA PRO A 167 -1.06 -6.58 -5.70
C PRO A 167 -1.91 -6.44 -4.43
N ASP A 168 -2.57 -7.55 -4.01
CA ASP A 168 -3.30 -7.60 -2.75
C ASP A 168 -2.38 -7.87 -1.54
N TYR A 169 -1.15 -8.31 -1.75
CA TYR A 169 -0.15 -8.84 -0.82
C TYR A 169 -0.52 -10.21 -0.21
N ILE A 170 0.49 -10.91 0.33
CA ILE A 170 0.27 -12.12 1.16
C ILE A 170 -0.60 -11.73 2.37
N GLY A 171 -1.55 -12.58 2.70
CA GLY A 171 -2.48 -12.38 3.82
C GLY A 171 -3.75 -11.63 3.44
N TYR A 172 -3.94 -11.35 2.15
CA TYR A 172 -5.15 -10.71 1.62
C TYR A 172 -5.60 -11.38 0.32
N GLY A 173 -6.79 -11.03 -0.15
CA GLY A 173 -7.38 -11.61 -1.35
C GLY A 173 -7.47 -13.12 -1.26
N ILE A 174 -6.89 -13.83 -2.23
CA ILE A 174 -6.91 -15.30 -2.25
C ILE A 174 -6.16 -15.94 -1.06
N THR A 175 -5.29 -15.19 -0.37
CA THR A 175 -4.48 -15.67 0.76
C THR A 175 -4.92 -15.06 2.10
N LYS A 176 -6.14 -14.57 2.23
CA LYS A 176 -6.65 -13.88 3.44
C LYS A 176 -6.53 -14.69 4.73
N GLU A 177 -6.49 -16.02 4.64
CA GLU A 177 -6.33 -16.92 5.78
C GLU A 177 -4.87 -16.99 6.29
N LYS A 178 -3.92 -16.40 5.56
CA LYS A 178 -2.52 -16.35 5.96
C LYS A 178 -2.22 -15.05 6.72
N PRO A 179 -1.21 -15.04 7.60
CA PRO A 179 -0.71 -13.78 8.16
C PRO A 179 -0.10 -12.90 7.06
N HIS A 180 -0.30 -11.59 7.17
CA HIS A 180 0.36 -10.61 6.32
C HIS A 180 1.78 -10.36 6.82
N PRO A 181 2.83 -10.49 5.96
CA PRO A 181 4.22 -10.23 6.34
C PRO A 181 4.52 -8.72 6.32
N TYR A 182 3.90 -7.98 7.24
CA TYR A 182 3.96 -6.53 7.33
C TYR A 182 5.40 -6.00 7.44
N LEU A 183 5.82 -5.11 6.54
CA LEU A 183 7.19 -4.58 6.43
C LEU A 183 8.28 -5.62 6.11
N ASN A 184 7.94 -6.84 5.69
CA ASN A 184 8.92 -7.74 5.08
C ASN A 184 9.14 -7.31 3.63
N HIS A 185 10.05 -6.35 3.44
CA HIS A 185 10.26 -5.65 2.19
C HIS A 185 10.76 -6.56 1.05
N ASP A 186 11.61 -7.54 1.36
CA ASP A 186 12.17 -8.43 0.33
C ASP A 186 11.07 -9.30 -0.31
N ILE A 187 10.20 -9.91 0.52
CA ILE A 187 9.11 -10.74 -0.02
C ILE A 187 8.05 -9.90 -0.72
N CYS A 188 7.75 -8.70 -0.21
CA CYS A 188 6.83 -7.77 -0.88
C CYS A 188 7.35 -7.39 -2.26
N ALA A 189 8.64 -7.06 -2.41
CA ALA A 189 9.24 -6.70 -3.69
C ALA A 189 9.15 -7.85 -4.72
N ILE A 190 9.47 -9.09 -4.31
CA ILE A 190 9.36 -10.27 -5.17
C ILE A 190 7.91 -10.47 -5.64
N ASN A 191 6.96 -10.44 -4.71
CA ASN A 191 5.55 -10.66 -5.02
C ASN A 191 4.98 -9.56 -5.95
N SER A 192 5.41 -8.31 -5.77
CA SER A 192 4.99 -7.19 -6.61
C SER A 192 5.57 -7.25 -8.03
N ILE A 193 6.83 -7.68 -8.19
CA ILE A 193 7.43 -7.92 -9.51
C ILE A 193 6.74 -9.08 -10.23
N ASP A 194 6.35 -10.13 -9.51
CA ASP A 194 5.56 -11.23 -10.09
C ASP A 194 4.18 -10.71 -10.51
N ALA A 195 3.46 -9.94 -9.65
CA ALA A 195 2.21 -9.32 -10.03
C ALA A 195 2.34 -8.46 -11.30
N LEU A 196 3.39 -7.62 -11.36
CA LEU A 196 3.69 -6.81 -12.54
C LEU A 196 3.85 -7.67 -13.79
N THR A 197 4.61 -8.76 -13.68
CA THR A 197 4.91 -9.64 -14.82
C THR A 197 3.63 -10.27 -15.38
N TYR A 198 2.84 -10.89 -14.53
CA TYR A 198 1.60 -11.55 -14.95
C TYR A 198 0.49 -10.56 -15.32
N GLY A 199 0.44 -9.38 -14.68
CA GLY A 199 -0.50 -8.32 -15.05
C GLY A 199 -0.20 -7.71 -16.42
N TYR A 200 1.08 -7.59 -16.78
CA TYR A 200 1.50 -7.16 -18.12
C TYR A 200 1.14 -8.19 -19.19
N ASP A 201 1.38 -9.48 -18.93
CA ASP A 201 0.99 -10.56 -19.84
C ASP A 201 -0.52 -10.60 -20.03
N LEU A 202 -1.28 -10.50 -18.94
CA LEU A 202 -2.74 -10.40 -18.94
C LEU A 202 -3.24 -9.22 -19.80
N PHE A 203 -2.62 -8.05 -19.65
CA PHE A 203 -2.98 -6.87 -20.45
C PHE A 203 -2.76 -7.14 -21.94
N ASN A 204 -1.60 -7.70 -22.33
CA ASN A 204 -1.30 -8.00 -23.73
C ASN A 204 -2.28 -9.03 -24.33
N ASP A 205 -2.74 -9.99 -23.54
CA ASP A 205 -3.71 -11.00 -23.97
C ASP A 205 -5.15 -10.47 -24.02
N SER A 206 -5.48 -9.48 -23.19
CA SER A 206 -6.86 -9.02 -22.97
C SER A 206 -7.18 -7.69 -23.65
N SER A 207 -6.19 -6.84 -23.91
CA SER A 207 -6.36 -5.53 -24.53
C SER A 207 -6.32 -5.62 -26.05
N LYS A 208 -7.15 -4.81 -26.71
CA LYS A 208 -7.14 -4.64 -28.15
C LYS A 208 -5.83 -3.96 -28.64
N TYR A 209 -5.22 -3.14 -27.79
CA TYR A 209 -4.02 -2.37 -28.09
C TYR A 209 -2.89 -2.81 -27.17
N GLY A 210 -1.70 -2.99 -27.69
CA GLY A 210 -0.50 -3.13 -26.83
C GLY A 210 -0.11 -1.80 -26.18
N MET A 211 0.94 -1.85 -25.38
CA MET A 211 1.53 -0.65 -24.77
C MET A 211 2.05 0.34 -25.80
N SER A 212 2.21 1.61 -25.43
CA SER A 212 2.97 2.60 -26.20
C SER A 212 4.39 2.09 -26.44
N PRO A 213 5.03 2.37 -27.60
CA PRO A 213 6.40 1.88 -27.85
C PRO A 213 7.47 2.39 -26.87
N GLU A 214 7.23 3.55 -26.26
CA GLU A 214 8.16 4.22 -25.34
C GLU A 214 7.66 4.23 -23.89
N TRP A 215 6.83 3.26 -23.53
CA TRP A 215 6.31 3.16 -22.17
C TRP A 215 7.42 3.03 -21.12
N LYS A 216 7.17 3.55 -19.95
CA LYS A 216 8.05 3.45 -18.79
C LYS A 216 7.30 2.82 -17.62
N LEU A 217 8.05 2.15 -16.75
CA LEU A 217 7.56 1.69 -15.47
C LEU A 217 7.79 2.79 -14.42
N TYR A 218 6.74 3.10 -13.68
CA TYR A 218 6.77 3.94 -12.48
C TYR A 218 6.32 3.12 -11.29
N LEU A 219 6.94 3.35 -10.14
CA LEU A 219 6.53 2.78 -8.86
C LEU A 219 5.88 3.87 -8.04
N ALA A 220 4.77 3.55 -7.38
CA ALA A 220 4.06 4.49 -6.54
C ALA A 220 3.47 3.81 -5.31
N GLY A 221 3.27 4.57 -4.23
CA GLY A 221 2.64 4.06 -3.03
C GLY A 221 2.57 5.09 -1.92
N ALA A 222 1.71 4.81 -0.93
CA ALA A 222 1.55 5.63 0.25
C ALA A 222 1.69 4.80 1.51
N SER A 223 2.27 5.36 2.58
CA SER A 223 2.42 4.69 3.88
C SER A 223 3.17 3.36 3.74
N GLN A 224 2.60 2.21 4.17
CA GLN A 224 3.20 0.89 3.92
C GLN A 224 3.54 0.71 2.44
N GLY A 225 2.64 1.12 1.54
CA GLY A 225 2.86 1.01 0.09
C GLY A 225 4.06 1.82 -0.38
N ALA A 226 4.38 2.94 0.23
CA ALA A 226 5.59 3.70 -0.08
C ALA A 226 6.87 2.92 0.30
N GLY A 227 6.87 2.26 1.46
CA GLY A 227 7.94 1.35 1.84
C GLY A 227 8.09 0.20 0.83
N ASN A 228 6.98 -0.44 0.45
CA ASN A 228 6.98 -1.53 -0.53
C ASN A 228 7.45 -1.05 -1.92
N ALA A 229 7.01 0.13 -2.39
CA ALA A 229 7.47 0.68 -3.67
C ALA A 229 8.99 0.96 -3.67
N VAL A 230 9.54 1.48 -2.57
CA VAL A 230 11.01 1.65 -2.44
C VAL A 230 11.72 0.30 -2.32
N ALA A 231 11.10 -0.74 -1.75
CA ALA A 231 11.63 -2.10 -1.75
C ALA A 231 11.69 -2.69 -3.18
N VAL A 232 10.64 -2.48 -3.99
CA VAL A 232 10.64 -2.84 -5.41
C VAL A 232 11.72 -2.05 -6.18
N HIS A 233 11.88 -0.75 -5.90
CA HIS A 233 12.94 0.07 -6.46
C HIS A 233 14.33 -0.52 -6.17
N LYS A 234 14.60 -0.84 -4.89
CA LYS A 234 15.83 -1.52 -4.48
C LYS A 234 16.03 -2.83 -5.24
N TYR A 235 14.96 -3.62 -5.38
CA TYR A 235 15.02 -4.88 -6.11
C TYR A 235 15.40 -4.67 -7.58
N LEU A 236 14.77 -3.71 -8.26
CA LEU A 236 15.09 -3.39 -9.66
C LEU A 236 16.52 -2.85 -9.83
N ASP A 237 16.96 -1.91 -8.99
CA ASP A 237 18.30 -1.32 -9.08
C ASP A 237 19.43 -2.31 -8.74
N THR A 238 19.12 -3.33 -7.93
CA THR A 238 20.05 -4.44 -7.67
C THR A 238 19.99 -5.56 -8.72
N HIS A 239 19.01 -5.49 -9.65
CA HIS A 239 18.83 -6.43 -10.77
C HIS A 239 18.71 -5.66 -12.10
N PRO A 240 19.82 -5.09 -12.62
CA PRO A 240 19.78 -4.15 -13.76
C PRO A 240 19.17 -4.73 -15.05
N ASP A 241 19.21 -6.05 -15.23
CA ASP A 241 18.54 -6.70 -16.36
C ASP A 241 17.00 -6.58 -16.24
N LEU A 242 16.47 -6.65 -15.02
CA LEU A 242 15.04 -6.44 -14.77
C LEU A 242 14.66 -4.96 -14.91
N ALA A 243 15.46 -4.04 -14.37
CA ALA A 243 15.24 -2.61 -14.53
C ALA A 243 15.19 -2.22 -16.02
N THR A 244 16.11 -2.78 -16.83
CA THR A 244 16.14 -2.59 -18.29
C THR A 244 14.93 -3.22 -18.97
N LYS A 245 14.58 -4.47 -18.62
CA LYS A 245 13.39 -5.18 -19.15
C LYS A 245 12.13 -4.36 -18.95
N TRP A 246 11.98 -3.77 -17.76
CA TRP A 246 10.80 -3.01 -17.37
C TRP A 246 10.89 -1.52 -17.72
N ASN A 247 11.95 -1.07 -18.39
CA ASN A 247 12.15 0.36 -18.70
C ASN A 247 11.85 1.25 -17.48
N PHE A 248 12.42 0.85 -16.33
CA PHE A 248 12.16 1.48 -15.03
C PHE A 248 12.60 2.95 -15.06
N ALA A 249 11.74 3.86 -14.64
CA ALA A 249 11.97 5.30 -14.71
C ALA A 249 12.19 5.94 -13.36
N SER A 250 11.28 5.75 -12.43
CA SER A 250 11.34 6.43 -11.12
C SER A 250 10.32 5.86 -10.13
N THR A 251 10.49 6.27 -8.87
CA THR A 251 9.53 6.03 -7.77
C THR A 251 8.97 7.34 -7.26
N ASN A 252 7.65 7.41 -7.06
CA ASN A 252 6.95 8.58 -6.50
C ASN A 252 6.03 8.13 -5.36
N CYS A 253 6.39 8.46 -4.12
CA CYS A 253 5.77 7.92 -2.91
C CYS A 253 5.44 8.98 -1.87
N SER A 254 4.60 8.61 -0.89
CA SER A 254 4.26 9.46 0.24
C SER A 254 4.35 8.74 1.58
N SER A 255 4.99 9.40 2.56
CA SER A 255 4.95 9.02 3.99
C SER A 255 5.29 7.56 4.25
N GLY A 256 6.38 7.05 3.65
CA GLY A 256 6.78 5.64 3.74
C GLY A 256 7.68 5.33 4.95
N PRO A 257 7.50 4.17 5.60
CA PRO A 257 8.38 3.67 6.65
C PRO A 257 9.66 3.05 6.05
N TYR A 258 10.49 3.88 5.40
CA TYR A 258 11.69 3.45 4.67
C TYR A 258 12.76 2.88 5.59
N SER A 259 12.82 3.35 6.84
CA SER A 259 13.62 2.76 7.91
C SER A 259 12.74 2.46 9.11
N PRO A 260 12.32 1.19 9.28
CA PRO A 260 11.58 0.77 10.48
C PRO A 260 12.33 1.07 11.78
N VAL A 261 13.68 1.08 11.74
CA VAL A 261 14.54 1.44 12.88
C VAL A 261 14.34 2.91 13.27
N VAL A 262 14.35 3.83 12.29
CA VAL A 262 14.10 5.26 12.53
C VAL A 262 12.69 5.47 13.07
N THR A 263 11.72 4.74 12.59
CA THR A 263 10.33 4.82 13.07
C THR A 263 10.22 4.44 14.54
N ILE A 264 10.78 3.28 14.93
CA ILE A 264 10.69 2.83 16.34
C ILE A 264 11.52 3.72 17.27
N ASP A 265 12.67 4.24 16.81
CA ASP A 265 13.48 5.19 17.55
C ASP A 265 12.70 6.45 17.89
N LYS A 266 11.99 6.98 16.92
CA LYS A 266 11.15 8.17 17.13
C LYS A 266 9.99 7.89 18.07
N TYR A 267 9.30 6.76 17.92
CA TYR A 267 8.23 6.36 18.83
C TYR A 267 8.73 6.21 20.28
N LEU A 268 9.89 5.57 20.48
CA LEU A 268 10.49 5.43 21.81
C LEU A 268 10.91 6.79 22.40
N ALA A 269 11.40 7.71 21.58
CA ALA A 269 11.77 9.07 22.02
C ALA A 269 10.53 9.89 22.40
N ASP A 270 9.43 9.78 21.65
CA ASP A 270 8.17 10.48 21.92
C ASP A 270 7.37 9.83 23.06
N GLY A 271 7.62 8.55 23.34
CA GLY A 271 6.93 7.77 24.38
C GLY A 271 5.46 7.47 24.07
N LYS A 272 4.96 7.82 22.88
CA LYS A 272 3.57 7.68 22.47
C LYS A 272 3.43 7.43 20.97
N VAL A 273 2.25 6.97 20.55
CA VAL A 273 1.95 6.66 19.15
C VAL A 273 0.49 6.98 18.82
N ALA A 274 0.25 7.44 17.58
CA ALA A 274 -1.08 7.73 17.05
C ALA A 274 -1.71 6.54 16.27
N TYR A 275 -0.93 5.52 15.96
CA TYR A 275 -1.38 4.38 15.12
C TYR A 275 -0.93 3.04 15.72
N PRO A 276 -1.49 2.64 16.89
CA PRO A 276 -0.97 1.52 17.67
C PRO A 276 -1.09 0.14 17.01
N VAL A 277 -1.96 -0.04 16.02
CA VAL A 277 -2.12 -1.31 15.29
C VAL A 277 -0.82 -1.77 14.62
N VAL A 278 0.13 -0.87 14.35
CA VAL A 278 1.43 -1.25 13.77
C VAL A 278 2.23 -2.20 14.66
N PHE A 279 2.09 -2.13 15.99
CA PHE A 279 2.86 -2.98 16.89
C PHE A 279 2.52 -4.47 16.73
N PRO A 280 1.26 -4.94 16.81
CA PRO A 280 0.96 -6.34 16.56
C PRO A 280 1.27 -6.77 15.13
N LEU A 281 1.11 -5.91 14.12
CA LEU A 281 1.46 -6.25 12.74
C LEU A 281 2.97 -6.49 12.58
N VAL A 282 3.80 -5.57 13.09
CA VAL A 282 5.27 -5.68 13.04
C VAL A 282 5.75 -6.87 13.87
N MET A 283 5.30 -6.97 15.13
CA MET A 283 5.75 -8.04 16.04
C MET A 283 5.46 -9.41 15.47
N LYS A 284 4.21 -9.63 14.99
CA LYS A 284 3.84 -10.92 14.40
C LYS A 284 4.74 -11.27 13.22
N THR A 285 5.00 -10.30 12.33
CA THR A 285 5.88 -10.51 11.17
C THR A 285 7.30 -10.88 11.61
N MET A 286 7.87 -10.15 12.58
CA MET A 286 9.25 -10.43 13.02
C MET A 286 9.38 -11.82 13.66
N PHE A 287 8.39 -12.27 14.44
CA PHE A 287 8.37 -13.63 14.99
C PHE A 287 8.19 -14.70 13.91
N ASP A 288 7.39 -14.45 12.88
CA ASP A 288 7.12 -15.41 11.80
C ASP A 288 8.26 -15.45 10.76
N SER A 289 8.87 -14.30 10.43
CA SER A 289 9.89 -14.16 9.38
C SER A 289 11.31 -14.39 9.87
N ASP A 290 11.59 -14.08 11.14
CA ASP A 290 12.93 -14.17 11.75
C ASP A 290 12.98 -15.11 12.97
N PRO A 291 12.51 -16.37 12.85
CA PRO A 291 12.40 -17.28 13.98
C PRO A 291 13.74 -17.56 14.65
N ASP A 292 14.86 -17.52 13.94
CA ASP A 292 16.19 -17.74 14.50
C ASP A 292 16.63 -16.60 15.45
N ILE A 293 16.27 -15.35 15.12
CA ILE A 293 16.55 -14.20 15.99
C ILE A 293 15.61 -14.22 17.17
N MET A 294 14.33 -14.50 16.95
CA MET A 294 13.27 -14.41 17.95
C MET A 294 13.11 -15.67 18.82
N LYS A 295 13.84 -16.77 18.56
CA LYS A 295 13.66 -18.09 19.20
C LYS A 295 13.72 -18.13 20.73
N SER A 296 14.37 -17.15 21.36
CA SER A 296 14.51 -17.06 22.82
C SER A 296 13.40 -16.26 23.47
N PHE A 297 12.46 -15.74 22.71
CA PHE A 297 11.39 -14.87 23.15
C PHE A 297 10.03 -15.39 22.72
N THR A 298 8.99 -14.94 23.39
CA THR A 298 7.61 -15.10 22.94
C THR A 298 7.03 -13.70 22.67
N GLU A 299 6.02 -13.64 21.83
CA GLU A 299 5.37 -12.38 21.48
C GLU A 299 4.82 -11.65 22.72
N GLU A 300 4.29 -12.41 23.71
CA GLU A 300 3.76 -11.88 24.96
C GLU A 300 4.83 -11.12 25.78
N MET A 301 6.10 -11.47 25.66
CA MET A 301 7.20 -10.78 26.36
C MET A 301 7.39 -9.35 25.88
N ALA A 302 6.91 -9.02 24.68
CA ALA A 302 6.99 -7.69 24.11
C ALA A 302 5.94 -6.72 24.67
N TYR A 303 4.85 -7.23 25.23
CA TYR A 303 3.67 -6.42 25.54
C TYR A 303 3.46 -6.15 27.03
N SER A 304 2.79 -5.02 27.31
CA SER A 304 2.32 -4.65 28.64
C SER A 304 1.14 -5.56 29.08
N GLN A 305 0.88 -5.55 30.38
CA GLN A 305 -0.30 -6.25 30.93
C GLN A 305 -1.63 -5.65 30.41
N ASN A 306 -1.64 -4.36 30.09
CA ASN A 306 -2.84 -3.70 29.53
C ASN A 306 -3.16 -4.24 28.14
N TYR A 307 -2.15 -4.38 27.28
CA TYR A 307 -2.32 -4.98 25.97
C TYR A 307 -2.66 -6.47 26.06
N LEU A 308 -1.94 -7.24 26.89
CA LEU A 308 -2.16 -8.68 27.04
C LEU A 308 -3.59 -9.03 27.49
N ALA A 309 -4.23 -8.14 28.25
CA ALA A 309 -5.63 -8.33 28.69
C ALA A 309 -6.62 -8.35 27.51
N VAL A 310 -6.25 -7.81 26.36
CA VAL A 310 -7.12 -7.69 25.16
C VAL A 310 -6.46 -8.28 23.90
N LYS A 311 -5.26 -8.86 24.02
CA LYS A 311 -4.47 -9.39 22.89
C LYS A 311 -5.29 -10.34 22.01
N ASP A 312 -5.99 -11.30 22.60
CA ASP A 312 -6.80 -12.26 21.85
C ASP A 312 -7.91 -11.63 21.01
N GLU A 313 -8.44 -10.49 21.45
CA GLU A 313 -9.46 -9.76 20.69
C GLU A 313 -8.82 -9.04 19.51
N ILE A 314 -7.69 -8.35 19.74
CA ILE A 314 -6.93 -7.66 18.68
C ILE A 314 -6.44 -8.66 17.64
N ASP A 315 -5.87 -9.78 18.07
CA ASP A 315 -5.37 -10.83 17.19
C ASP A 315 -6.49 -11.43 16.32
N ARG A 316 -7.67 -11.66 16.90
CA ARG A 316 -8.83 -12.14 16.13
C ARG A 316 -9.30 -11.11 15.10
N MET A 317 -9.29 -9.80 15.43
CA MET A 317 -9.66 -8.76 14.49
C MET A 317 -8.67 -8.69 13.32
N ILE A 318 -7.37 -8.76 13.60
CA ILE A 318 -6.31 -8.76 12.58
C ILE A 318 -6.39 -10.03 11.72
N ALA A 319 -6.53 -11.19 12.33
CA ALA A 319 -6.57 -12.47 11.61
C ALA A 319 -7.87 -12.64 10.79
N GLY A 320 -8.99 -12.14 11.29
CA GLY A 320 -10.30 -12.26 10.64
C GLY A 320 -10.45 -11.42 9.37
N LYS A 321 -9.60 -10.39 9.19
CA LYS A 321 -9.62 -9.51 8.00
C LYS A 321 -10.98 -8.84 7.72
N GLU A 322 -11.78 -8.65 8.76
CA GLU A 322 -13.12 -8.04 8.67
C GLU A 322 -13.15 -6.60 9.19
N HIS A 323 -12.11 -6.18 9.90
CA HIS A 323 -12.01 -4.88 10.53
C HIS A 323 -10.87 -4.07 9.91
N ASN A 324 -11.15 -2.81 9.58
CA ASN A 324 -10.11 -1.90 9.14
C ASN A 324 -9.23 -1.42 10.30
N THR A 325 -8.13 -0.79 9.97
CA THR A 325 -7.16 -0.28 10.95
C THR A 325 -7.77 0.72 11.93
N ALA A 326 -8.74 1.53 11.50
CA ALA A 326 -9.42 2.51 12.36
C ALA A 326 -10.20 1.83 13.50
N ALA A 327 -10.93 0.74 13.20
CA ALA A 327 -11.66 -0.03 14.19
C ALA A 327 -10.72 -0.68 15.22
N ILE A 328 -9.56 -1.19 14.76
CA ILE A 328 -8.57 -1.80 15.66
C ILE A 328 -7.88 -0.72 16.51
N ASN A 329 -7.49 0.42 15.93
CA ASN A 329 -6.94 1.54 16.69
C ASN A 329 -7.93 2.07 17.75
N GLN A 330 -9.22 2.14 17.41
CA GLN A 330 -10.24 2.52 18.37
C GLN A 330 -10.29 1.55 19.56
N LEU A 331 -10.13 0.25 19.33
CA LEU A 331 -10.06 -0.75 20.42
C LEU A 331 -8.87 -0.49 21.35
N PHE A 332 -7.71 -0.09 20.82
CA PHE A 332 -6.56 0.31 21.63
C PHE A 332 -6.91 1.49 22.54
N ILE A 333 -7.59 2.52 22.00
CA ILE A 333 -7.98 3.70 22.75
C ILE A 333 -9.01 3.35 23.85
N GLU A 334 -9.94 2.47 23.56
CA GLU A 334 -11.01 2.10 24.51
C GLU A 334 -10.55 1.12 25.60
N LYS A 335 -9.71 0.15 25.26
CA LYS A 335 -9.40 -0.97 26.16
C LYS A 335 -7.95 -1.04 26.63
N VAL A 336 -6.98 -0.62 25.82
CA VAL A 336 -5.56 -0.69 26.16
C VAL A 336 -5.09 0.57 26.86
N ARG A 337 -5.48 1.76 26.36
CA ARG A 337 -5.11 3.05 26.93
C ARG A 337 -5.60 3.19 28.37
N LYS A 338 -4.70 3.36 29.33
CA LYS A 338 -5.03 3.59 30.76
C LYS A 338 -4.69 5.00 31.19
N THR A 339 -3.58 5.54 30.66
CA THR A 339 -3.15 6.88 30.99
C THR A 339 -3.76 7.88 30.01
N VAL A 340 -4.46 8.88 30.52
CA VAL A 340 -5.04 9.99 29.76
C VAL A 340 -4.67 11.28 30.47
N ASP A 341 -3.94 12.13 29.81
CA ASP A 341 -3.55 13.46 30.33
C ASP A 341 -3.50 14.51 29.20
N ALA A 342 -3.13 15.74 29.53
CA ALA A 342 -3.11 16.86 28.60
C ALA A 342 -2.02 16.76 27.50
N ASN A 343 -1.09 15.80 27.60
CA ASN A 343 -0.01 15.60 26.62
C ASN A 343 -0.41 14.58 25.53
N LEU A 344 -1.54 13.89 25.68
CA LEU A 344 -2.08 12.98 24.68
C LEU A 344 -3.13 13.69 23.83
N ALA A 345 -2.95 13.67 22.51
CA ALA A 345 -4.00 14.03 21.58
C ALA A 345 -5.05 12.92 21.48
N ASP A 346 -6.22 13.28 20.93
CA ASP A 346 -7.23 12.27 20.59
C ASP A 346 -6.62 11.26 19.61
N GLY A 347 -6.80 9.96 19.90
CA GLY A 347 -6.23 8.88 19.08
C GLY A 347 -4.80 8.46 19.46
N GLU A 348 -4.10 9.20 20.33
CA GLU A 348 -2.78 8.80 20.82
C GLU A 348 -2.86 7.90 22.06
N ILE A 349 -1.85 7.06 22.21
CA ILE A 349 -1.66 6.16 23.36
C ILE A 349 -0.18 6.14 23.76
N TYR A 350 0.11 6.10 25.05
CA TYR A 350 1.47 5.93 25.54
C TYR A 350 2.01 4.53 25.24
N LEU A 351 3.29 4.45 24.87
CA LEU A 351 3.94 3.14 24.63
C LEU A 351 3.95 2.26 25.87
N THR A 352 3.99 2.84 27.06
CA THR A 352 3.90 2.10 28.34
C THR A 352 2.57 1.34 28.53
N ASP A 353 1.52 1.76 27.84
CA ASP A 353 0.24 1.05 27.84
C ASP A 353 0.24 -0.14 26.86
N ILE A 354 1.13 -0.14 25.85
CA ILE A 354 1.22 -1.18 24.81
C ILE A 354 2.38 -2.14 25.08
N LEU A 355 3.58 -1.60 25.31
CA LEU A 355 4.84 -2.34 25.35
C LEU A 355 5.28 -2.67 26.78
N SER A 356 5.96 -3.79 26.94
CA SER A 356 6.58 -4.18 28.20
C SER A 356 7.77 -3.26 28.55
N PRO A 357 8.17 -3.16 29.82
CA PRO A 357 9.37 -2.43 30.19
C PRO A 357 10.63 -2.91 29.44
N ALA A 358 10.70 -4.21 29.12
CA ALA A 358 11.81 -4.76 28.36
C ALA A 358 11.83 -4.25 26.90
N MET A 359 10.68 -4.00 26.29
CA MET A 359 10.60 -3.42 24.93
C MET A 359 10.88 -1.92 24.89
N LEU A 360 10.72 -1.23 26.02
CA LEU A 360 11.05 0.20 26.16
C LEU A 360 12.53 0.45 26.49
N ASP A 361 13.27 -0.61 26.86
CA ASP A 361 14.71 -0.56 27.14
C ASP A 361 15.50 -1.10 25.94
N LYS A 362 16.16 -0.20 25.19
CA LYS A 362 17.00 -0.56 24.03
C LYS A 362 18.14 -1.53 24.37
N GLU A 363 18.58 -1.59 25.63
CA GLU A 363 19.63 -2.51 26.06
C GLU A 363 19.11 -3.91 26.39
N SER A 364 17.81 -4.09 26.49
CA SER A 364 17.22 -5.41 26.78
C SER A 364 17.41 -6.38 25.61
N PRO A 365 17.54 -7.71 25.91
CA PRO A 365 17.74 -8.70 24.86
C PRO A 365 16.62 -8.78 23.83
N ILE A 366 15.35 -8.64 24.24
CA ILE A 366 14.21 -8.70 23.31
C ILE A 366 14.13 -7.47 22.40
N CYS A 367 14.40 -6.28 22.94
CA CYS A 367 14.43 -5.07 22.14
C CYS A 367 15.57 -5.11 21.10
N LYS A 368 16.77 -5.57 21.50
CA LYS A 368 17.90 -5.79 20.57
C LYS A 368 17.57 -6.81 19.48
N ALA A 369 16.86 -7.89 19.80
CA ALA A 369 16.42 -8.86 18.80
C ALA A 369 15.43 -8.23 17.80
N LEU A 370 14.47 -7.43 18.29
CA LEU A 370 13.56 -6.70 17.40
C LEU A 370 14.34 -5.77 16.47
N TYR A 371 15.29 -4.97 16.99
CA TYR A 371 16.10 -4.09 16.15
C TYR A 371 16.85 -4.85 15.06
N GLN A 372 17.42 -6.04 15.36
CA GLN A 372 18.06 -6.88 14.35
C GLN A 372 17.10 -7.32 13.24
N CYS A 373 15.84 -7.62 13.57
CA CYS A 373 14.81 -7.93 12.58
C CYS A 373 14.43 -6.70 11.72
N LEU A 374 14.27 -5.54 12.37
CA LEU A 374 13.93 -4.28 11.68
C LEU A 374 15.06 -3.82 10.75
N GLU A 375 16.33 -3.97 11.15
CA GLU A 375 17.50 -3.62 10.35
C GLU A 375 17.58 -4.38 9.02
N LYS A 376 17.08 -5.61 8.95
CA LYS A 376 16.99 -6.37 7.68
C LYS A 376 16.05 -5.71 6.67
N ASN A 377 15.06 -4.98 7.18
CA ASN A 377 14.03 -4.31 6.38
C ASN A 377 14.30 -2.80 6.21
N ASP A 378 15.51 -2.34 6.57
CA ASP A 378 15.92 -0.94 6.42
C ASP A 378 16.33 -0.66 4.97
N LEU A 379 15.54 0.15 4.28
CA LEU A 379 15.73 0.50 2.87
C LEU A 379 16.78 1.61 2.66
N THR A 380 17.32 2.19 3.74
CA THR A 380 18.40 3.18 3.64
C THR A 380 19.79 2.54 3.50
N LYS A 381 19.88 1.19 3.53
CA LYS A 381 21.15 0.46 3.62
C LYS A 381 21.25 -0.69 2.62
N GLY A 382 22.49 -1.06 2.31
CA GLY A 382 22.82 -2.30 1.59
C GLY A 382 22.64 -2.24 0.07
N TRP A 383 22.38 -1.09 -0.53
CA TRP A 383 22.27 -0.90 -1.97
C TRP A 383 22.62 0.54 -2.37
N THR A 384 22.74 0.77 -3.68
CA THR A 384 22.97 2.10 -4.24
C THR A 384 21.93 2.33 -5.33
N PRO A 385 20.99 3.29 -5.15
CA PRO A 385 20.00 3.58 -6.17
C PRO A 385 20.63 4.22 -7.42
N VAL A 386 20.05 3.91 -8.58
CA VAL A 386 20.41 4.43 -9.89
C VAL A 386 19.31 5.33 -10.44
N HIS A 387 18.05 4.97 -10.16
CA HIS A 387 16.89 5.71 -10.64
C HIS A 387 16.42 6.73 -9.60
N PRO A 388 15.77 7.83 -10.02
CA PRO A 388 15.33 8.89 -9.09
C PRO A 388 14.11 8.46 -8.26
N MET A 389 14.02 9.06 -7.06
CA MET A 389 12.89 8.95 -6.15
C MET A 389 12.36 10.33 -5.80
N LYS A 390 11.03 10.49 -5.84
CA LYS A 390 10.31 11.66 -5.33
C LYS A 390 9.48 11.22 -4.12
N LEU A 391 9.76 11.81 -2.96
CA LEU A 391 9.15 11.41 -1.70
C LEU A 391 8.42 12.59 -1.04
N HIS A 392 7.12 12.43 -0.84
CA HIS A 392 6.28 13.40 -0.15
C HIS A 392 6.26 13.11 1.36
N TYR A 393 6.33 14.15 2.18
CA TYR A 393 6.33 14.00 3.63
C TYR A 393 5.78 15.24 4.35
N SER A 394 5.48 15.11 5.64
CA SER A 394 5.11 16.22 6.52
C SER A 394 5.80 16.10 7.87
N SER A 395 6.20 17.25 8.42
CA SER A 395 6.73 17.34 9.78
C SER A 395 5.69 17.12 10.89
N GLN A 396 4.41 17.03 10.54
CA GLN A 396 3.30 16.76 11.45
C GLN A 396 2.75 15.33 11.31
N ASP A 397 3.43 14.50 10.53
CA ASP A 397 3.09 13.08 10.41
C ASP A 397 3.53 12.33 11.67
N MET A 398 2.54 11.91 12.47
CA MET A 398 2.77 11.18 13.73
C MET A 398 2.66 9.66 13.56
N VAL A 399 2.34 9.19 12.33
CA VAL A 399 2.25 7.76 11.99
C VAL A 399 3.54 7.28 11.35
N VAL A 400 4.03 8.00 10.34
CA VAL A 400 5.35 7.76 9.75
C VAL A 400 6.16 9.05 9.88
N PRO A 401 7.07 9.11 10.86
CA PRO A 401 7.84 10.32 11.14
C PRO A 401 8.64 10.78 9.93
N GLN A 402 8.74 12.13 9.75
CA GLN A 402 9.51 12.75 8.66
C GLN A 402 10.96 12.27 8.59
N GLU A 403 11.50 11.82 9.71
CA GLU A 403 12.84 11.26 9.83
C GLU A 403 13.09 10.10 8.87
N ASN A 404 12.04 9.37 8.45
CA ASN A 404 12.14 8.34 7.41
C ASN A 404 12.54 8.92 6.04
N SER A 405 11.88 9.99 5.60
CA SER A 405 12.20 10.66 4.35
C SER A 405 13.57 11.36 4.40
N LEU A 406 13.91 11.94 5.55
CA LEU A 406 15.22 12.54 5.77
C LEU A 406 16.33 11.48 5.76
N ALA A 407 16.10 10.29 6.32
CA ALA A 407 17.09 9.21 6.33
C ALA A 407 17.38 8.67 4.91
N ILE A 408 16.37 8.56 4.05
CA ILE A 408 16.56 8.20 2.62
C ILE A 408 17.38 9.27 1.90
N LEU A 409 17.07 10.55 2.13
CA LEU A 409 17.84 11.65 1.53
C LEU A 409 19.29 11.66 2.02
N GLU A 410 19.53 11.46 3.32
CA GLU A 410 20.86 11.36 3.90
C GLU A 410 21.65 10.18 3.31
N ALA A 411 21.00 9.03 3.12
CA ALA A 411 21.64 7.84 2.59
C ALA A 411 22.03 7.96 1.11
N PHE A 412 21.21 8.62 0.28
CA PHE A 412 21.34 8.55 -1.19
C PHE A 412 21.61 9.90 -1.88
N GLY A 413 21.40 11.01 -1.18
CA GLY A 413 21.69 12.36 -1.67
C GLY A 413 20.63 12.95 -2.61
N GLU A 414 20.76 14.26 -2.85
CA GLU A 414 19.80 15.07 -3.62
C GLU A 414 19.80 14.78 -5.12
N ASP A 415 20.85 14.15 -5.63
CA ASP A 415 20.92 13.72 -7.05
C ASP A 415 19.93 12.58 -7.36
N ILE A 416 19.55 11.82 -6.34
CA ILE A 416 18.64 10.66 -6.46
C ILE A 416 17.29 10.98 -5.80
N VAL A 417 17.29 11.63 -4.65
CA VAL A 417 16.09 11.82 -3.82
C VAL A 417 15.63 13.26 -3.86
N THR A 418 14.43 13.47 -4.37
CA THR A 418 13.73 14.76 -4.25
C THR A 418 12.69 14.65 -3.13
N LEU A 419 12.77 15.54 -2.15
CA LEU A 419 11.80 15.62 -1.06
C LEU A 419 10.76 16.72 -1.35
N GLU A 420 9.48 16.37 -1.27
CA GLU A 420 8.35 17.30 -1.34
C GLU A 420 7.70 17.43 0.04
N HIS A 421 7.98 18.52 0.73
CA HIS A 421 7.35 18.83 2.01
C HIS A 421 5.93 19.35 1.82
N ALA A 422 4.96 18.84 2.59
CA ALA A 422 3.61 19.39 2.58
C ALA A 422 3.64 20.91 2.86
N SER A 423 2.94 21.69 2.05
CA SER A 423 2.96 23.16 2.10
C SER A 423 2.32 23.78 3.35
N PHE A 424 1.66 22.96 4.16
CA PHE A 424 1.04 23.32 5.45
C PHE A 424 1.14 22.12 6.42
N PRO A 425 0.92 22.33 7.73
CA PRO A 425 0.91 21.23 8.69
C PRO A 425 -0.15 20.19 8.32
N ALA A 426 0.30 19.05 7.82
CA ALA A 426 -0.55 17.95 7.38
C ALA A 426 -0.27 16.72 8.24
N ASP A 427 -1.29 16.05 8.72
CA ASP A 427 -1.17 14.73 9.31
C ASP A 427 -0.86 13.67 8.25
N HIS A 428 -0.68 12.41 8.66
CA HIS A 428 -0.34 11.30 7.78
C HIS A 428 -1.31 11.15 6.60
N THR A 429 -2.61 11.09 6.90
CA THR A 429 -3.66 10.90 5.88
C THR A 429 -3.74 12.07 4.93
N THR A 430 -3.66 13.29 5.46
CA THR A 430 -3.65 14.52 4.64
C THR A 430 -2.43 14.56 3.72
N THR A 431 -1.25 14.17 4.21
CA THR A 431 -0.02 14.12 3.40
C THR A 431 -0.15 13.14 2.24
N CYS A 432 -0.65 11.92 2.50
CA CYS A 432 -0.93 10.93 1.45
C CYS A 432 -1.98 11.44 0.45
N SER A 433 -3.03 12.13 0.91
CA SER A 433 -4.06 12.70 0.03
C SER A 433 -3.51 13.82 -0.86
N LEU A 434 -2.65 14.69 -0.34
CA LEU A 434 -1.97 15.73 -1.12
C LEU A 434 -1.08 15.13 -2.21
N TRP A 435 -0.34 14.07 -1.87
CA TRP A 435 0.46 13.32 -2.83
C TRP A 435 -0.42 12.74 -3.96
N MET A 436 -1.58 12.15 -3.63
CA MET A 436 -2.50 11.64 -4.63
C MET A 436 -2.98 12.73 -5.58
N VAL A 437 -3.31 13.91 -5.05
CA VAL A 437 -3.70 15.07 -5.88
C VAL A 437 -2.54 15.54 -6.76
N ASP A 438 -1.32 15.56 -6.23
CA ASP A 438 -0.13 15.93 -7.00
C ASP A 438 0.11 14.95 -8.16
N LEU A 439 0.09 13.66 -7.88
CA LEU A 439 0.26 12.60 -8.87
C LEU A 439 -0.83 12.64 -9.95
N PHE A 440 -2.09 12.83 -9.56
CA PHE A 440 -3.21 12.96 -10.50
C PHE A 440 -3.09 14.17 -11.40
N SER A 441 -2.61 15.32 -10.87
CA SER A 441 -2.58 16.59 -11.59
C SER A 441 -1.32 16.75 -12.45
N LYS A 442 -0.18 16.20 -12.03
CA LYS A 442 1.14 16.39 -12.68
C LYS A 442 1.67 15.12 -13.35
N GLY A 443 1.14 13.94 -13.00
CA GLY A 443 1.68 12.65 -13.39
C GLY A 443 2.95 12.27 -12.60
N PHE A 444 3.68 11.28 -13.12
CA PHE A 444 4.90 10.74 -12.51
C PHE A 444 6.10 11.64 -12.73
#